data_390aa2b74651afc0e76046da888969ac
#
_entry.id   390aa2b74651afc0e76046da888969ac
#
_cell.length_a   1.000
_cell.length_b   1.000
_cell.length_c   1.000
_cell.angle_alpha   90.00
_cell.angle_beta   90.00
_cell.angle_gamma   90.00
#
_symmetry.space_group_name_H-M   'P 1'
#
loop_
_entity.id
_entity.type
_entity.pdbx_description
1 polymer ?
#
loop_
_entity_poly.entity_id
_entity_poly.type
_entity_poly.pdbx_seq_one_letter_code
_entity_poly.pdbx_strand_id
1 'polypeptide(L)'
;MKIKIFIRTFTTAEDAEMFNSVLHTKWPTLLEGKRGARFRLIFDPKKPHVSTVVWEFENENIQKEIEKIISDEIVKFTKVLSNKEMEFSGKVVLDFVA
;
A
#
# COMPACT_ATOMS: atom_id res chain seq x y z
N MET A 1 -2.75 -15.42 7.90
CA MET A 1 -2.57 -14.34 6.92
C MET A 1 -2.53 -12.99 7.63
N LYS A 2 -1.57 -12.19 7.28
CA LYS A 2 -1.39 -10.84 7.82
C LYS A 2 -1.89 -9.83 6.81
N ILE A 3 -2.57 -8.79 7.30
CA ILE A 3 -3.10 -7.70 6.49
C ILE A 3 -2.46 -6.39 6.96
N LYS A 4 -2.05 -5.56 6.01
CA LYS A 4 -1.62 -4.20 6.30
C LYS A 4 -2.33 -3.23 5.36
N ILE A 5 -2.91 -2.19 5.94
CA ILE A 5 -3.66 -1.18 5.21
C ILE A 5 -2.98 0.17 5.41
N PHE A 6 -2.74 0.88 4.31
CA PHE A 6 -2.29 2.26 4.32
C PHE A 6 -3.39 3.13 3.74
N ILE A 7 -3.79 4.16 4.48
CA ILE A 7 -4.71 5.18 3.98
C ILE A 7 -3.94 6.50 3.99
N ARG A 8 -3.69 7.03 2.80
CA ARG A 8 -2.91 8.26 2.62
C ARG A 8 -3.81 9.34 2.05
N THR A 9 -3.86 10.46 2.74
CA THR A 9 -4.65 11.64 2.32
C THR A 9 -3.69 12.70 1.82
N PHE A 10 -3.87 13.12 0.59
CA PHE A 10 -3.05 14.14 -0.06
C PHE A 10 -3.76 15.50 -0.05
N THR A 11 -3.02 16.56 -0.29
CA THR A 11 -3.57 17.92 -0.34
C THR A 11 -4.48 18.07 -1.55
N THR A 12 -4.14 17.44 -2.68
CA THR A 12 -4.90 17.55 -3.93
C THR A 12 -5.13 16.17 -4.55
N ALA A 13 -6.11 16.09 -5.44
CA ALA A 13 -6.35 14.88 -6.22
C ALA A 13 -5.16 14.57 -7.15
N GLU A 14 -4.52 15.60 -7.68
CA GLU A 14 -3.36 15.45 -8.57
C GLU A 14 -2.17 14.80 -7.84
N ASP A 15 -1.94 15.18 -6.58
CA ASP A 15 -0.88 14.58 -5.78
C ASP A 15 -1.16 13.10 -5.50
N ALA A 16 -2.42 12.75 -5.19
CA ALA A 16 -2.81 11.37 -5.01
C ALA A 16 -2.63 10.56 -6.31
N GLU A 17 -3.02 11.12 -7.44
CA GLU A 17 -2.85 10.50 -8.75
C GLU A 17 -1.38 10.28 -9.08
N MET A 18 -0.53 11.25 -8.80
CA MET A 18 0.92 11.14 -8.99
C MET A 18 1.48 10.02 -8.12
N PHE A 19 1.10 9.96 -6.85
CA PHE A 19 1.54 8.90 -5.96
C PHE A 19 1.07 7.53 -6.45
N ASN A 20 -0.18 7.40 -6.84
CA ASN A 20 -0.72 6.14 -7.38
C ASN A 20 0.03 5.70 -8.64
N SER A 21 0.43 6.64 -9.49
CA SER A 21 1.25 6.36 -10.67
C SER A 21 2.63 5.81 -10.31
N VAL A 22 3.24 6.33 -9.24
CA VAL A 22 4.50 5.81 -8.71
C VAL A 22 4.33 4.35 -8.28
N LEU A 23 3.23 4.03 -7.58
CA LEU A 23 2.95 2.65 -7.16
C LEU A 23 2.77 1.72 -8.36
N HIS A 24 2.03 2.15 -9.38
CA HIS A 24 1.84 1.39 -10.62
C HIS A 24 3.16 1.09 -11.33
N THR A 25 4.08 2.04 -11.30
CA THR A 25 5.36 1.91 -12.00
C THR A 25 6.35 1.05 -11.22
N LYS A 26 6.41 1.23 -9.90
CA LYS A 26 7.46 0.59 -9.09
C LYS A 26 7.14 -0.83 -8.65
N TRP A 27 5.91 -1.09 -8.21
CA TRP A 27 5.60 -2.38 -7.59
C TRP A 27 5.76 -3.59 -8.49
N PRO A 28 5.41 -3.56 -9.78
CA PRO A 28 5.65 -4.73 -10.64
C PRO A 28 7.11 -5.18 -10.66
N THR A 29 8.05 -4.22 -10.69
CA THR A 29 9.49 -4.51 -10.66
C THR A 29 9.95 -4.95 -9.28
N LEU A 30 9.52 -4.24 -8.23
CA LEU A 30 9.94 -4.53 -6.86
C LEU A 30 9.45 -5.89 -6.36
N LEU A 31 8.30 -6.35 -6.86
CA LEU A 31 7.72 -7.64 -6.50
C LEU A 31 8.18 -8.80 -7.40
N GLU A 32 8.96 -8.51 -8.43
CA GLU A 32 9.45 -9.54 -9.34
C GLU A 32 10.23 -10.62 -8.58
N GLY A 33 9.85 -11.89 -8.80
CA GLY A 33 10.47 -13.03 -8.12
C GLY A 33 10.05 -13.22 -6.66
N LYS A 34 9.21 -12.36 -6.11
CA LYS A 34 8.71 -12.50 -4.75
C LYS A 34 7.36 -13.23 -4.73
N ARG A 35 7.11 -13.94 -3.62
CA ARG A 35 5.88 -14.73 -3.44
C ARG A 35 5.31 -14.48 -2.05
N GLY A 36 4.01 -14.79 -1.89
CA GLY A 36 3.36 -14.73 -0.60
C GLY A 36 2.89 -13.35 -0.18
N ALA A 37 2.90 -12.38 -1.10
CA ALA A 37 2.38 -11.05 -0.88
C ALA A 37 1.39 -10.69 -1.98
N ARG A 38 0.29 -10.06 -1.60
CA ARG A 38 -0.69 -9.51 -2.52
C ARG A 38 -0.90 -8.04 -2.24
N PHE A 39 -0.86 -7.23 -3.28
CA PHE A 39 -1.02 -5.79 -3.22
C PHE A 39 -2.26 -5.38 -4.00
N ARG A 40 -3.11 -4.56 -3.37
CA ARG A 40 -4.26 -3.96 -4.04
C ARG A 40 -4.29 -2.47 -3.75
N LEU A 41 -4.43 -1.68 -4.81
CA LEU A 41 -4.67 -0.25 -4.73
C LEU A 41 -6.17 -0.03 -4.93
N ILE A 42 -6.81 0.62 -3.96
CA ILE A 42 -8.25 0.86 -3.97
C ILE A 42 -8.48 2.35 -4.17
N PHE A 43 -9.40 2.68 -5.07
CA PHE A 43 -9.73 4.04 -5.39
C PHE A 43 -11.23 4.30 -5.19
N ASP A 44 -11.55 5.38 -4.45
CA ASP A 44 -12.92 5.87 -4.30
C ASP A 44 -13.05 7.17 -5.12
N PRO A 45 -13.85 7.17 -6.21
CA PRO A 45 -14.03 8.37 -7.04
C PRO A 45 -14.59 9.57 -6.29
N LYS A 46 -15.26 9.35 -5.16
CA LYS A 46 -15.80 10.43 -4.32
C LYS A 46 -14.76 11.07 -3.43
N LYS A 47 -13.60 10.43 -3.29
CA LYS A 47 -12.47 10.90 -2.49
C LYS A 47 -11.17 10.77 -3.30
N PRO A 48 -11.04 11.53 -4.40
CA PRO A 48 -9.91 11.34 -5.32
C PRO A 48 -8.56 11.74 -4.74
N HIS A 49 -8.54 12.43 -3.61
CA HIS A 49 -7.32 12.83 -2.89
C HIS A 49 -6.84 11.78 -1.88
N VAL A 50 -7.52 10.63 -1.80
CA VAL A 50 -7.18 9.55 -0.87
C VAL A 50 -6.67 8.35 -1.65
N SER A 51 -5.54 7.80 -1.23
CA SER A 51 -4.97 6.56 -1.76
C SER A 51 -5.02 5.49 -0.68
N THR A 52 -5.66 4.37 -0.99
CA THR A 52 -5.77 3.24 -0.07
C THR A 52 -5.09 2.02 -0.65
N VAL A 53 -4.18 1.44 0.11
CA VAL A 53 -3.42 0.25 -0.26
C VAL A 53 -3.71 -0.86 0.74
N VAL A 54 -4.03 -2.04 0.24
CA VAL A 54 -4.22 -3.23 1.07
C VAL A 54 -3.20 -4.28 0.70
N TRP A 55 -2.38 -4.65 1.67
CA TRP A 55 -1.43 -5.74 1.56
C TRP A 55 -1.94 -6.98 2.28
N GLU A 56 -1.73 -8.14 1.66
CA GLU A 56 -1.92 -9.44 2.28
C GLU A 56 -0.59 -10.18 2.26
N PHE A 57 -0.19 -10.75 3.40
CA PHE A 57 1.06 -11.50 3.54
C PHE A 57 0.78 -12.90 4.07
N GLU A 58 1.40 -13.90 3.49
CA GLU A 58 1.27 -15.29 3.96
C GLU A 58 1.83 -15.47 5.37
N ASN A 59 2.94 -14.78 5.67
CA ASN A 59 3.61 -14.89 6.95
C ASN A 59 4.36 -13.60 7.30
N GLU A 60 4.87 -13.55 8.52
CA GLU A 60 5.55 -12.39 9.08
C GLU A 60 6.87 -12.07 8.39
N ASN A 61 7.60 -13.09 7.92
CA ASN A 61 8.88 -12.87 7.24
C ASN A 61 8.68 -12.11 5.93
N ILE A 62 7.66 -12.47 5.17
CA ILE A 62 7.31 -11.79 3.92
C ILE A 62 6.85 -10.38 4.21
N GLN A 63 6.07 -10.18 5.27
CA GLN A 63 5.64 -8.85 5.68
C GLN A 63 6.84 -7.94 5.98
N LYS A 64 7.81 -8.43 6.73
CA LYS A 64 9.04 -7.67 7.06
C LYS A 64 9.83 -7.32 5.81
N GLU A 65 9.96 -8.25 4.87
CA GLU A 65 10.66 -8.02 3.61
C GLU A 65 9.98 -6.91 2.79
N ILE A 66 8.66 -6.97 2.66
CA ILE A 66 7.91 -5.96 1.92
C ILE A 66 7.93 -4.61 2.63
N GLU A 67 7.80 -4.58 3.95
CA GLU A 67 7.87 -3.34 4.74
C GLU A 67 9.21 -2.64 4.58
N LYS A 68 10.30 -3.40 4.46
CA LYS A 68 11.62 -2.84 4.17
C LYS A 68 11.66 -2.19 2.79
N ILE A 69 11.08 -2.83 1.79
CA ILE A 69 10.98 -2.26 0.43
C ILE A 69 10.16 -0.97 0.45
N ILE A 70 9.04 -0.96 1.18
CA ILE A 70 8.21 0.24 1.33
C ILE A 70 9.03 1.39 1.93
N SER A 71 9.77 1.11 3.00
CA SER A 71 10.62 2.09 3.65
C SER A 71 11.70 2.64 2.72
N ASP A 72 12.35 1.77 1.96
CA ASP A 72 13.48 2.15 1.10
C ASP A 72 13.03 2.84 -0.19
N GLU A 73 11.88 2.45 -0.76
CA GLU A 73 11.50 2.82 -2.13
C GLU A 73 10.24 3.69 -2.24
N ILE A 74 9.36 3.66 -1.25
CA ILE A 74 8.05 4.31 -1.34
C ILE A 74 7.94 5.54 -0.43
N VAL A 75 8.46 5.45 0.79
CA VAL A 75 8.30 6.52 1.81
C VAL A 75 8.84 7.86 1.32
N LYS A 76 9.90 7.88 0.52
CA LYS A 76 10.45 9.12 -0.02
C LYS A 76 9.43 9.91 -0.85
N PHE A 77 8.53 9.23 -1.55
CA PHE A 77 7.48 9.89 -2.34
C PHE A 77 6.36 10.46 -1.47
N THR A 78 6.02 9.78 -0.37
CA THR A 78 5.04 10.32 0.57
C THR A 78 5.55 11.61 1.23
N LYS A 79 6.83 11.68 1.55
CA LYS A 79 7.45 12.88 2.12
C LYS A 79 7.42 14.06 1.15
N VAL A 80 7.72 13.80 -0.12
CA VAL A 80 7.71 14.84 -1.17
C VAL A 80 6.30 15.37 -1.41
N LEU A 81 5.30 14.52 -1.41
CA LEU A 81 3.92 14.87 -1.73
C LEU A 81 3.11 15.37 -0.53
N SER A 82 3.73 15.41 0.67
CA SER A 82 3.12 15.98 1.89
C SER A 82 1.74 15.44 2.19
N ASN A 83 1.63 14.16 2.51
CA ASN A 83 0.36 13.53 2.85
C ASN A 83 0.22 13.27 4.36
N LYS A 84 -1.01 12.99 4.78
CA LYS A 84 -1.31 12.37 6.07
C LYS A 84 -1.47 10.88 5.85
N GLU A 85 -0.94 10.07 6.75
CA GLU A 85 -0.97 8.62 6.62
C GLU A 85 -1.56 7.96 7.85
N MET A 86 -2.48 7.02 7.61
CA MET A 86 -2.96 6.08 8.61
C MET A 86 -2.50 4.68 8.23
N GLU A 87 -2.03 3.92 9.20
CA GLU A 87 -1.67 2.52 9.03
C GLU A 87 -2.48 1.66 9.96
N PHE A 88 -2.85 0.48 9.46
CA PHE A 88 -3.42 -0.57 10.28
C PHE A 88 -2.77 -1.89 9.91
N SER A 89 -2.36 -2.66 10.91
CA SER A 89 -1.78 -3.97 10.71
C SER A 89 -2.48 -4.98 11.61
N GLY A 90 -2.85 -6.12 11.04
CA GLY A 90 -3.56 -7.16 11.79
C GLY A 90 -3.45 -8.51 11.11
N LYS A 91 -4.06 -9.51 11.73
CA LYS A 91 -4.18 -10.85 11.16
C LYS A 91 -5.65 -11.18 10.95
N VAL A 92 -5.92 -11.97 9.92
CA VAL A 92 -7.28 -12.47 9.66
C VAL A 92 -7.63 -13.48 10.75
N VAL A 93 -8.72 -13.20 11.49
CA VAL A 93 -9.20 -14.07 12.55
C VAL A 93 -10.57 -14.68 12.24
N LEU A 94 -11.20 -14.23 11.17
CA LEU A 94 -12.49 -14.73 10.71
C LEU A 94 -12.59 -14.51 9.21
N ASP A 95 -12.92 -15.54 8.46
CA ASP A 95 -13.01 -15.49 7.00
C ASP A 95 -14.20 -16.34 6.56
N PHE A 96 -15.22 -15.69 6.00
CA PHE A 96 -16.38 -16.34 5.42
C PHE A 96 -16.49 -16.02 3.94
N VAL A 97 -16.85 -17.01 3.16
CA VAL A 97 -17.17 -16.86 1.74
C VAL A 97 -18.65 -17.13 1.54
N ALA A 98 -19.34 -16.16 0.97
CA ALA A 98 -20.75 -16.29 0.64
C ALA A 98 -20.96 -17.20 -0.58
#